data_741ccbda3e92d6df2632087061e96a14
#
_entry.id   741ccbda3e92d6df2632087061e96a14
#
_cell.length_a   1.000
_cell.length_b   1.000
_cell.length_c   1.000
_cell.angle_alpha   90.00
_cell.angle_beta   90.00
_cell.angle_gamma   90.00
#
_symmetry.space_group_name_H-M   'P 1'
#
loop_
_entity.id
_entity.type
_entity.pdbx_description
1 polymer ?
#
loop_
_entity_poly.entity_id
_entity_poly.type
_entity_poly.pdbx_seq_one_letter_code
_entity_poly.pdbx_strand_id
1 'polypeptide(L)'
;MKKIKRFSLVVIAALCAVCLSACGLSGKLPVDMPQASGQGETQTQSENLVVHYLDVGQGDSEFIELPNGETMLIDAGETDKGETVVNDISALGCNKITYLVATHPHSDHIGGMPAVLDAFDVANAYLPNASSSSDIYAEFLDKLDAEGCNVYEAKNDVSVIQTESLSAYFVAPCGTDYKNLNNYSAVLKLVYGETSFLFTGDAQ
;
A
#
# COMPACT_ATOMS: atom_id res chain seq x y z
N MET A 1 30.63 -4.82 -9.61
CA MET A 1 30.82 -4.30 -8.24
C MET A 1 30.70 -2.78 -8.27
N LYS A 2 29.52 -2.21 -8.07
CA LYS A 2 29.27 -0.75 -7.96
C LYS A 2 29.13 -0.40 -6.49
N LYS A 3 29.93 0.60 -6.05
CA LYS A 3 30.04 1.04 -4.65
C LYS A 3 28.80 1.83 -4.22
N ILE A 4 28.19 1.41 -3.13
CA ILE A 4 27.10 2.12 -2.43
C ILE A 4 27.70 3.37 -1.77
N LYS A 5 27.20 4.55 -2.14
CA LYS A 5 27.53 5.82 -1.48
C LYS A 5 26.64 5.99 -0.25
N ARG A 6 27.26 6.01 0.94
CA ARG A 6 26.61 6.40 2.20
C ARG A 6 26.39 7.91 2.20
N PHE A 7 25.15 8.36 2.34
CA PHE A 7 24.84 9.75 2.66
C PHE A 7 24.82 9.94 4.17
N SER A 8 25.66 10.85 4.63
CA SER A 8 25.71 11.30 6.04
C SER A 8 24.60 12.32 6.28
N LEU A 9 23.80 12.06 7.29
CA LEU A 9 22.78 12.96 7.83
C LEU A 9 23.49 14.03 8.70
N VAL A 10 23.41 15.29 8.27
CA VAL A 10 23.84 16.43 9.08
C VAL A 10 22.60 17.03 9.75
N VAL A 11 22.53 16.87 11.06
CA VAL A 11 21.53 17.52 11.92
C VAL A 11 22.04 18.93 12.25
N ILE A 12 21.33 19.96 11.79
CA ILE A 12 21.56 21.36 12.26
C ILE A 12 20.42 21.71 13.21
N ALA A 13 20.77 21.75 14.50
CA ALA A 13 19.95 22.34 15.53
C ALA A 13 20.17 23.85 15.54
N ALA A 14 19.14 24.64 15.25
CA ALA A 14 19.15 26.09 15.48
C ALA A 14 18.23 26.42 16.67
N LEU A 15 18.89 26.79 17.75
CA LEU A 15 18.30 27.37 18.97
C LEU A 15 18.03 28.86 18.70
N CYS A 16 16.80 29.33 18.91
CA CYS A 16 16.54 30.75 19.11
C CYS A 16 15.55 30.93 20.26
N ALA A 17 16.11 31.26 21.41
CA ALA A 17 15.39 31.93 22.48
C ALA A 17 15.49 33.43 22.23
N VAL A 18 14.43 34.20 22.51
CA VAL A 18 14.53 35.52 23.15
C VAL A 18 13.17 36.24 23.18
N CYS A 19 12.79 36.51 24.35
CA CYS A 19 12.40 37.68 25.11
C CYS A 19 10.94 38.12 25.10
N LEU A 20 10.42 38.01 26.32
CA LEU A 20 9.30 38.79 26.84
C LEU A 20 9.64 40.29 26.90
N SER A 21 8.67 41.12 26.53
CA SER A 21 8.47 42.40 27.19
C SER A 21 7.01 42.81 27.08
N ALA A 22 6.44 43.04 28.24
CA ALA A 22 5.10 43.53 28.46
C ALA A 22 4.99 45.02 28.17
N CYS A 23 3.86 45.45 27.62
CA CYS A 23 3.20 46.69 28.03
C CYS A 23 1.76 46.69 27.53
N GLY A 24 0.85 46.86 28.44
CA GLY A 24 -0.59 46.92 28.20
C GLY A 24 -1.01 48.22 27.54
N LEU A 25 -2.10 48.15 26.79
CA LEU A 25 -3.06 49.22 26.57
C LEU A 25 -4.41 48.62 26.22
N SER A 26 -5.38 48.98 27.05
CA SER A 26 -6.79 48.70 26.92
C SER A 26 -7.39 49.45 25.73
N GLY A 27 -8.09 48.76 24.87
CA GLY A 27 -8.87 49.38 23.78
C GLY A 27 -9.85 48.31 23.22
N LYS A 28 -11.09 48.36 23.73
CA LYS A 28 -12.23 47.63 23.17
C LYS A 28 -12.57 48.16 21.79
N LEU A 29 -12.54 47.34 20.76
CA LEU A 29 -13.33 47.47 19.54
C LEU A 29 -14.05 46.17 19.25
N PRO A 30 -15.37 46.19 18.99
CA PRO A 30 -16.11 45.01 18.59
C PRO A 30 -15.90 44.82 17.08
N VAL A 31 -15.18 43.80 16.70
CA VAL A 31 -15.19 43.29 15.32
C VAL A 31 -15.85 41.94 15.34
N ASP A 32 -17.09 41.92 14.88
CA ASP A 32 -17.80 40.70 14.49
C ASP A 32 -17.02 40.07 13.32
N MET A 33 -16.25 39.05 13.61
CA MET A 33 -15.71 38.16 12.56
C MET A 33 -16.64 36.98 12.43
N PRO A 34 -17.09 36.65 11.20
CA PRO A 34 -17.85 35.44 10.99
C PRO A 34 -16.93 34.24 11.34
N GLN A 35 -17.35 33.44 12.30
CA GLN A 35 -16.78 32.13 12.56
C GLN A 35 -16.93 31.29 11.27
N ALA A 36 -15.84 31.08 10.56
CA ALA A 36 -15.75 30.01 9.61
C ALA A 36 -15.82 28.71 10.43
N SER A 37 -17.01 28.11 10.47
CA SER A 37 -17.19 26.74 10.89
C SER A 37 -16.50 25.85 9.85
N GLY A 38 -15.21 25.63 10.03
CA GLY A 38 -14.50 24.54 9.41
C GLY A 38 -15.10 23.24 9.97
N GLN A 39 -16.12 22.73 9.31
CA GLN A 39 -16.47 21.32 9.44
C GLN A 39 -15.28 20.56 8.89
N GLY A 40 -14.38 20.14 9.79
CA GLY A 40 -13.50 19.04 9.50
C GLY A 40 -14.40 17.85 9.16
N GLU A 41 -14.36 17.41 7.93
CA GLU A 41 -14.92 16.13 7.55
C GLU A 41 -14.18 15.08 8.40
N THR A 42 -14.85 14.68 9.48
CA THR A 42 -14.47 13.48 10.20
C THR A 42 -14.81 12.35 9.24
N GLN A 43 -13.80 11.85 8.50
CA GLN A 43 -13.92 10.57 7.84
C GLN A 43 -14.33 9.60 8.94
N THR A 44 -15.56 9.13 8.91
CA THR A 44 -16.02 8.02 9.73
C THR A 44 -15.20 6.82 9.25
N GLN A 45 -14.16 6.47 10.01
CA GLN A 45 -13.45 5.20 9.81
C GLN A 45 -14.52 4.10 9.85
N SER A 46 -14.60 3.32 8.78
CA SER A 46 -15.42 2.12 8.75
C SER A 46 -14.86 1.17 9.82
N GLU A 47 -15.71 0.73 10.76
CA GLU A 47 -15.31 -0.32 11.71
C GLU A 47 -15.22 -1.70 11.03
N ASN A 48 -15.53 -1.77 9.74
CA ASN A 48 -15.58 -3.01 8.96
C ASN A 48 -14.31 -3.19 8.13
N LEU A 49 -13.86 -4.44 8.05
CA LEU A 49 -12.97 -4.91 7.01
C LEU A 49 -13.82 -5.36 5.83
N VAL A 50 -13.55 -4.84 4.63
CA VAL A 50 -14.29 -5.20 3.41
C VAL A 50 -13.31 -5.75 2.38
N VAL A 51 -13.63 -6.92 1.82
CA VAL A 51 -12.85 -7.54 0.76
C VAL A 51 -13.66 -7.54 -0.52
N HIS A 52 -13.16 -6.86 -1.54
CA HIS A 52 -13.74 -6.84 -2.88
C HIS A 52 -12.92 -7.80 -3.76
N TYR A 53 -13.58 -8.81 -4.31
CA TYR A 53 -13.02 -9.67 -5.35
C TYR A 53 -13.36 -9.05 -6.69
N LEU A 54 -12.35 -8.52 -7.39
CA LEU A 54 -12.54 -7.82 -8.66
C LEU A 54 -12.66 -8.83 -9.82
N ASP A 55 -13.61 -8.60 -10.73
CA ASP A 55 -13.79 -9.49 -11.88
C ASP A 55 -12.75 -9.23 -12.98
N VAL A 56 -11.63 -9.87 -12.86
CA VAL A 56 -10.55 -9.83 -13.84
C VAL A 56 -10.54 -11.02 -14.80
N GLY A 57 -11.55 -11.90 -14.69
CA GLY A 57 -11.63 -13.14 -15.47
C GLY A 57 -10.64 -14.18 -14.98
N GLN A 58 -9.59 -14.50 -15.78
CA GLN A 58 -8.51 -15.35 -15.31
C GLN A 58 -7.52 -14.55 -14.46
N GLY A 59 -7.00 -15.15 -13.40
CA GLY A 59 -6.08 -14.54 -12.44
C GLY A 59 -6.77 -14.02 -11.20
N ASP A 60 -6.03 -13.30 -10.38
CA ASP A 60 -6.51 -12.78 -9.10
C ASP A 60 -6.47 -11.25 -9.06
N SER A 61 -7.42 -10.65 -8.34
CA SER A 61 -7.36 -9.26 -7.92
C SER A 61 -8.30 -9.02 -6.74
N GLU A 62 -7.76 -8.73 -5.55
CA GLU A 62 -8.54 -8.42 -4.35
C GLU A 62 -8.18 -7.04 -3.84
N PHE A 63 -9.21 -6.17 -3.76
CA PHE A 63 -9.08 -4.88 -3.11
C PHE A 63 -9.70 -4.93 -1.73
N ILE A 64 -8.96 -4.47 -0.71
CA ILE A 64 -9.34 -4.58 0.70
C ILE A 64 -9.35 -3.21 1.33
N GLU A 65 -10.52 -2.82 1.87
CA GLU A 65 -10.65 -1.67 2.75
C GLU A 65 -10.46 -2.13 4.19
N LEU A 66 -9.44 -1.58 4.84
CA LEU A 66 -9.08 -1.94 6.22
C LEU A 66 -9.80 -1.04 7.22
N PRO A 67 -10.13 -1.54 8.43
CA PRO A 67 -10.90 -0.78 9.41
C PRO A 67 -10.20 0.50 9.91
N ASN A 68 -8.90 0.63 9.71
CA ASN A 68 -8.13 1.83 10.05
C ASN A 68 -8.11 2.88 8.91
N GLY A 69 -8.85 2.64 7.81
CA GLY A 69 -8.91 3.51 6.64
C GLY A 69 -7.76 3.33 5.65
N GLU A 70 -6.84 2.40 5.91
CA GLU A 70 -5.83 1.99 4.93
C GLU A 70 -6.42 1.02 3.91
N THR A 71 -5.73 0.83 2.79
CA THR A 71 -6.17 -0.03 1.70
C THR A 71 -5.08 -0.99 1.26
N MET A 72 -5.49 -2.15 0.78
CA MET A 72 -4.58 -3.17 0.25
C MET A 72 -5.11 -3.66 -1.09
N LEU A 73 -4.22 -3.81 -2.07
CA LEU A 73 -4.50 -4.51 -3.32
C LEU A 73 -3.58 -5.73 -3.42
N ILE A 74 -4.17 -6.88 -3.66
CA ILE A 74 -3.46 -8.13 -3.93
C ILE A 74 -3.73 -8.49 -5.37
N ASP A 75 -2.69 -8.57 -6.19
CA ASP A 75 -2.72 -8.81 -7.64
C ASP A 75 -3.65 -7.85 -8.42
N ALA A 76 -3.58 -7.88 -9.74
CA ALA A 76 -4.32 -6.95 -10.62
C ALA A 76 -4.73 -7.60 -11.96
N GLY A 77 -4.78 -8.92 -12.02
CA GLY A 77 -5.17 -9.65 -13.22
C GLY A 77 -4.19 -9.50 -14.38
N GLU A 78 -4.65 -9.92 -15.57
CA GLU A 78 -3.92 -9.81 -16.83
C GLU A 78 -3.70 -8.35 -17.27
N THR A 79 -2.79 -8.15 -18.22
CA THR A 79 -2.41 -6.83 -18.75
C THR A 79 -3.61 -6.04 -19.29
N ASP A 80 -4.57 -6.69 -19.92
CA ASP A 80 -5.79 -6.05 -20.43
C ASP A 80 -6.84 -5.74 -19.34
N LYS A 81 -6.58 -6.12 -18.08
CA LYS A 81 -7.46 -5.88 -16.93
C LYS A 81 -7.07 -4.68 -16.07
N GLY A 82 -5.90 -4.12 -16.28
CA GLY A 82 -5.41 -3.00 -15.47
C GLY A 82 -6.40 -1.81 -15.40
N GLU A 83 -6.99 -1.40 -16.54
CA GLU A 83 -8.01 -0.35 -16.56
C GLU A 83 -9.28 -0.74 -15.80
N THR A 84 -9.70 -2.01 -15.84
CA THR A 84 -10.84 -2.52 -15.07
C THR A 84 -10.58 -2.38 -13.58
N VAL A 85 -9.43 -2.86 -13.10
CA VAL A 85 -9.02 -2.76 -11.70
C VAL A 85 -8.96 -1.30 -11.24
N VAL A 86 -8.36 -0.42 -12.04
CA VAL A 86 -8.29 1.02 -11.73
C VAL A 86 -9.68 1.65 -11.63
N ASN A 87 -10.58 1.33 -12.56
CA ASN A 87 -11.95 1.86 -12.56
C ASN A 87 -12.74 1.36 -11.36
N ASP A 88 -12.65 0.08 -11.03
CA ASP A 88 -13.38 -0.52 -9.91
C ASP A 88 -12.93 0.08 -8.57
N ILE A 89 -11.61 0.20 -8.35
CA ILE A 89 -11.05 0.82 -7.15
C ILE A 89 -11.42 2.31 -7.07
N SER A 90 -11.36 3.04 -8.19
CA SER A 90 -11.75 4.45 -8.24
C SER A 90 -13.23 4.67 -7.95
N ALA A 91 -14.10 3.74 -8.40
CA ALA A 91 -15.55 3.78 -8.13
C ALA A 91 -15.87 3.61 -6.63
N LEU A 92 -15.00 2.96 -5.86
CA LEU A 92 -15.07 2.87 -4.41
C LEU A 92 -14.59 4.16 -3.70
N GLY A 93 -14.12 5.16 -4.46
CA GLY A 93 -13.64 6.44 -3.92
C GLY A 93 -12.20 6.38 -3.41
N CYS A 94 -11.47 5.30 -3.67
CA CYS A 94 -10.07 5.18 -3.32
C CYS A 94 -9.19 5.98 -4.29
N ASN A 95 -8.17 6.63 -3.74
CA ASN A 95 -7.17 7.37 -4.50
C ASN A 95 -5.72 7.04 -4.11
N LYS A 96 -5.56 6.09 -3.18
CA LYS A 96 -4.26 5.67 -2.67
C LYS A 96 -4.31 4.20 -2.26
N ILE A 97 -3.24 3.47 -2.54
CA ILE A 97 -3.04 2.09 -2.09
C ILE A 97 -1.95 2.08 -1.02
N THR A 98 -2.31 1.70 0.22
CA THR A 98 -1.33 1.65 1.30
C THR A 98 -0.41 0.44 1.17
N TYR A 99 -0.97 -0.70 0.77
CA TYR A 99 -0.24 -1.96 0.61
C TYR A 99 -0.58 -2.58 -0.74
N LEU A 100 0.42 -2.72 -1.61
CA LEU A 100 0.35 -3.45 -2.87
C LEU A 100 1.06 -4.79 -2.70
N VAL A 101 0.39 -5.89 -3.00
CA VAL A 101 0.95 -7.25 -2.92
C VAL A 101 0.94 -7.87 -4.31
N ALA A 102 2.11 -8.21 -4.83
CA ALA A 102 2.26 -9.05 -6.01
C ALA A 102 2.55 -10.48 -5.55
N THR A 103 1.63 -11.42 -5.77
CA THR A 103 1.80 -12.78 -5.25
C THR A 103 2.94 -13.51 -5.95
N HIS A 104 3.01 -13.45 -7.27
CA HIS A 104 4.08 -14.04 -8.07
C HIS A 104 4.11 -13.44 -9.49
N PRO A 105 5.21 -13.63 -10.27
CA PRO A 105 5.45 -12.87 -11.50
C PRO A 105 4.74 -13.41 -12.76
N HIS A 106 3.59 -14.05 -12.67
CA HIS A 106 2.78 -14.40 -13.85
C HIS A 106 1.89 -13.23 -14.29
N SER A 107 1.63 -13.13 -15.59
CA SER A 107 0.91 -11.99 -16.20
C SER A 107 -0.53 -11.86 -15.72
N ASP A 108 -1.19 -12.97 -15.45
CA ASP A 108 -2.56 -13.02 -14.94
C ASP A 108 -2.69 -12.58 -13.45
N HIS A 109 -1.58 -12.21 -12.83
CA HIS A 109 -1.53 -11.65 -11.48
C HIS A 109 -0.96 -10.23 -11.47
N ILE A 110 0.16 -10.00 -12.17
CA ILE A 110 0.84 -8.70 -12.17
C ILE A 110 0.57 -7.85 -13.41
N GLY A 111 -0.15 -8.39 -14.39
CA GLY A 111 -0.33 -7.74 -15.69
C GLY A 111 -1.00 -6.37 -15.62
N GLY A 112 -1.96 -6.19 -14.73
CA GLY A 112 -2.64 -4.92 -14.50
C GLY A 112 -1.89 -3.95 -13.59
N MET A 113 -0.84 -4.39 -12.87
CA MET A 113 -0.12 -3.55 -11.89
C MET A 113 0.54 -2.29 -12.47
N PRO A 114 1.10 -2.28 -13.68
CA PRO A 114 1.59 -1.04 -14.28
C PRO A 114 0.51 0.05 -14.38
N ALA A 115 -0.73 -0.31 -14.76
CA ALA A 115 -1.83 0.65 -14.82
C ALA A 115 -2.25 1.14 -13.42
N VAL A 116 -2.21 0.25 -12.42
CA VAL A 116 -2.48 0.60 -11.01
C VAL A 116 -1.45 1.61 -10.49
N LEU A 117 -0.16 1.38 -10.75
CA LEU A 117 0.94 2.26 -10.36
C LEU A 117 0.91 3.61 -11.09
N ASP A 118 0.33 3.68 -12.29
CA ASP A 118 0.12 4.95 -13.00
C ASP A 118 -1.08 5.75 -12.45
N ALA A 119 -2.03 5.09 -11.79
CA ALA A 119 -3.30 5.68 -11.37
C ALA A 119 -3.35 6.05 -9.88
N PHE A 120 -2.62 5.36 -9.03
CA PHE A 120 -2.70 5.51 -7.58
C PHE A 120 -1.33 5.69 -6.95
N ASP A 121 -1.24 6.57 -5.93
CA ASP A 121 -0.08 6.61 -5.03
C ASP A 121 0.00 5.31 -4.23
N VAL A 122 1.13 4.60 -4.32
CA VAL A 122 1.40 3.37 -3.56
C VAL A 122 2.40 3.66 -2.45
N ALA A 123 2.09 3.29 -1.21
CA ALA A 123 2.98 3.54 -0.09
C ALA A 123 4.00 2.41 0.14
N ASN A 124 3.54 1.17 0.08
CA ASN A 124 4.35 -0.01 0.35
C ASN A 124 4.00 -1.12 -0.64
N ALA A 125 4.99 -1.73 -1.26
CA ALA A 125 4.83 -2.87 -2.15
C ALA A 125 5.53 -4.11 -1.56
N TYR A 126 4.89 -5.25 -1.69
CA TYR A 126 5.38 -6.54 -1.24
C TYR A 126 5.40 -7.51 -2.41
N LEU A 127 6.54 -8.10 -2.70
CA LEU A 127 6.70 -9.09 -3.76
C LEU A 127 7.72 -10.16 -3.34
N PRO A 128 7.56 -11.43 -3.78
CA PRO A 128 8.50 -12.48 -3.44
C PRO A 128 9.85 -12.26 -4.15
N ASN A 129 10.90 -12.85 -3.61
CA ASN A 129 12.21 -12.87 -4.26
C ASN A 129 12.22 -13.90 -5.42
N ALA A 130 11.38 -13.63 -6.41
CA ALA A 130 11.28 -14.38 -7.65
C ALA A 130 11.89 -13.57 -8.80
N SER A 131 12.22 -14.25 -9.89
CA SER A 131 12.67 -13.59 -11.12
C SER A 131 11.91 -14.14 -12.32
N SER A 132 11.52 -13.27 -13.23
CA SER A 132 10.92 -13.61 -14.51
C SER A 132 11.64 -12.85 -15.63
N SER A 133 11.70 -13.46 -16.80
CA SER A 133 12.21 -12.81 -18.02
C SER A 133 11.09 -12.21 -18.88
N SER A 134 9.85 -12.14 -18.37
CA SER A 134 8.74 -11.55 -19.10
C SER A 134 8.85 -10.02 -19.15
N ASP A 135 8.44 -9.43 -20.26
CA ASP A 135 8.45 -7.98 -20.46
C ASP A 135 7.55 -7.28 -19.44
N ILE A 136 6.40 -7.89 -19.09
CA ILE A 136 5.47 -7.33 -18.12
C ILE A 136 6.06 -7.28 -16.70
N TYR A 137 6.87 -8.27 -16.31
CA TYR A 137 7.56 -8.24 -15.02
C TYR A 137 8.63 -7.14 -14.98
N ALA A 138 9.36 -6.94 -16.08
CA ALA A 138 10.32 -5.85 -16.20
C ALA A 138 9.61 -4.49 -16.12
N GLU A 139 8.51 -4.30 -16.84
CA GLU A 139 7.69 -3.08 -16.79
C GLU A 139 7.16 -2.80 -15.38
N PHE A 140 6.64 -3.82 -14.70
CA PHE A 140 6.16 -3.69 -13.32
C PHE A 140 7.28 -3.21 -12.38
N LEU A 141 8.49 -3.78 -12.47
CA LEU A 141 9.62 -3.35 -11.65
C LEU A 141 10.08 -1.93 -11.96
N ASP A 142 10.09 -1.53 -13.24
CA ASP A 142 10.42 -0.16 -13.67
C ASP A 142 9.40 0.85 -13.11
N LYS A 143 8.10 0.49 -13.09
CA LYS A 143 7.04 1.31 -12.51
C LYS A 143 7.16 1.44 -10.99
N LEU A 144 7.51 0.35 -10.27
CA LEU A 144 7.77 0.39 -8.84
C LEU A 144 8.96 1.29 -8.49
N ASP A 145 10.03 1.26 -9.29
CA ASP A 145 11.21 2.11 -9.10
C ASP A 145 10.84 3.59 -9.32
N ALA A 146 10.01 3.87 -10.33
CA ALA A 146 9.53 5.22 -10.64
C ALA A 146 8.57 5.77 -9.58
N GLU A 147 7.70 4.93 -8.99
CA GLU A 147 6.78 5.28 -7.90
C GLU A 147 7.54 5.71 -6.65
N GLY A 148 8.68 5.07 -6.37
CA GLY A 148 9.51 5.37 -5.20
C GLY A 148 8.90 4.93 -3.88
N CYS A 149 7.94 4.00 -3.90
CA CYS A 149 7.35 3.40 -2.72
C CYS A 149 8.36 2.52 -1.96
N ASN A 150 8.03 2.15 -0.72
CA ASN A 150 8.84 1.17 0.00
C ASN A 150 8.60 -0.22 -0.59
N VAL A 151 9.66 -0.94 -0.93
CA VAL A 151 9.56 -2.30 -1.48
C VAL A 151 10.11 -3.30 -0.47
N TYR A 152 9.32 -4.31 -0.15
CA TYR A 152 9.63 -5.36 0.82
C TYR A 152 9.54 -6.75 0.19
N GLU A 153 10.39 -7.66 0.67
CA GLU A 153 10.30 -9.08 0.29
C GLU A 153 9.10 -9.73 0.99
N ALA A 154 8.16 -10.26 0.21
CA ALA A 154 7.08 -11.09 0.70
C ALA A 154 7.57 -12.53 0.90
N LYS A 155 7.67 -12.97 2.15
CA LYS A 155 8.07 -14.34 2.54
C LYS A 155 7.51 -14.69 3.91
N ASN A 156 7.54 -15.99 4.25
CA ASN A 156 7.09 -16.48 5.55
C ASN A 156 7.60 -15.62 6.71
N ASP A 157 6.73 -15.39 7.69
CA ASP A 157 6.95 -14.60 8.92
C ASP A 157 7.18 -13.10 8.72
N VAL A 158 7.04 -12.55 7.50
CA VAL A 158 7.04 -11.10 7.29
C VAL A 158 5.66 -10.53 7.64
N SER A 159 5.62 -9.62 8.61
CA SER A 159 4.42 -8.90 9.01
C SER A 159 4.22 -7.66 8.15
N VAL A 160 2.99 -7.46 7.66
CA VAL A 160 2.54 -6.26 6.92
C VAL A 160 1.83 -5.30 7.88
N ILE A 161 0.93 -5.84 8.70
CA ILE A 161 0.14 -5.09 9.68
C ILE A 161 0.14 -5.86 11.00
N GLN A 162 0.30 -5.15 12.12
CA GLN A 162 0.22 -5.76 13.43
C GLN A 162 -0.35 -4.76 14.44
N THR A 163 -1.62 -4.95 14.80
CA THR A 163 -2.32 -4.22 15.85
C THR A 163 -2.99 -5.21 16.81
N GLU A 164 -3.74 -4.73 17.79
CA GLU A 164 -4.48 -5.58 18.74
C GLU A 164 -5.61 -6.38 18.05
N SER A 165 -6.32 -5.76 17.09
CA SER A 165 -7.49 -6.36 16.42
C SER A 165 -7.27 -6.74 14.97
N LEU A 166 -6.22 -6.21 14.31
CA LEU A 166 -5.93 -6.41 12.89
C LEU A 166 -4.49 -6.86 12.71
N SER A 167 -4.28 -7.98 12.04
CA SER A 167 -2.95 -8.42 11.62
C SER A 167 -2.97 -8.96 10.19
N ALA A 168 -1.90 -8.68 9.45
CA ALA A 168 -1.65 -9.23 8.13
C ALA A 168 -0.18 -9.67 8.05
N TYR A 169 0.07 -10.90 7.63
CA TYR A 169 1.41 -11.46 7.54
C TYR A 169 1.48 -12.55 6.49
N PHE A 170 2.65 -12.75 5.93
CA PHE A 170 2.88 -13.81 4.96
C PHE A 170 3.19 -15.13 5.65
N VAL A 171 2.60 -16.22 5.13
CA VAL A 171 2.86 -17.60 5.56
C VAL A 171 3.62 -18.42 4.51
N ALA A 172 3.84 -17.87 3.32
CA ALA A 172 4.68 -18.38 2.24
C ALA A 172 5.16 -17.19 1.37
N PRO A 173 6.20 -17.40 0.51
CA PRO A 173 6.97 -18.62 0.32
C PRO A 173 7.91 -18.91 1.51
N CYS A 174 8.16 -20.21 1.76
CA CYS A 174 9.09 -20.67 2.81
C CYS A 174 10.49 -20.99 2.27
N GLY A 175 10.65 -21.06 0.97
CA GLY A 175 11.89 -21.38 0.27
C GLY A 175 12.29 -20.29 -0.72
N THR A 176 13.45 -20.48 -1.36
CA THR A 176 14.03 -19.49 -2.28
C THR A 176 14.46 -20.08 -3.63
N ASP A 177 14.28 -21.38 -3.84
CA ASP A 177 14.73 -22.07 -5.06
C ASP A 177 13.63 -23.02 -5.57
N TYR A 178 12.55 -22.40 -6.07
CA TYR A 178 11.46 -23.14 -6.68
C TYR A 178 11.61 -23.16 -8.21
N LYS A 179 11.28 -24.32 -8.81
CA LYS A 179 11.29 -24.49 -10.27
C LYS A 179 10.04 -23.91 -10.92
N ASN A 180 8.92 -23.95 -10.21
CA ASN A 180 7.64 -23.40 -10.63
C ASN A 180 7.45 -22.04 -9.98
N LEU A 181 7.16 -21.00 -10.79
CA LEU A 181 6.95 -19.63 -10.31
C LEU A 181 5.74 -19.52 -9.38
N ASN A 182 4.72 -20.39 -9.54
CA ASN A 182 3.56 -20.43 -8.63
C ASN A 182 3.98 -20.68 -7.18
N ASN A 183 5.04 -21.46 -6.95
CA ASN A 183 5.53 -21.76 -5.60
C ASN A 183 6.26 -20.58 -4.92
N TYR A 184 6.49 -19.49 -5.65
CA TYR A 184 6.91 -18.21 -5.06
C TYR A 184 5.73 -17.39 -4.54
N SER A 185 4.48 -17.83 -4.74
CA SER A 185 3.30 -17.07 -4.34
C SER A 185 3.39 -16.60 -2.89
N ALA A 186 3.27 -15.29 -2.73
CA ALA A 186 3.20 -14.62 -1.45
C ALA A 186 1.83 -14.90 -0.83
N VAL A 187 1.74 -15.96 -0.02
CA VAL A 187 0.49 -16.32 0.66
C VAL A 187 0.28 -15.41 1.85
N LEU A 188 -0.73 -14.55 1.77
CA LEU A 188 -1.05 -13.59 2.82
C LEU A 188 -2.18 -14.12 3.71
N LYS A 189 -1.98 -14.09 5.03
CA LYS A 189 -3.04 -14.29 6.02
C LYS A 189 -3.41 -12.95 6.64
N LEU A 190 -4.69 -12.60 6.55
CA LEU A 190 -5.29 -11.41 7.14
C LEU A 190 -6.26 -11.83 8.25
N VAL A 191 -6.12 -11.26 9.44
CA VAL A 191 -6.96 -11.57 10.61
C VAL A 191 -7.55 -10.27 11.15
N TYR A 192 -8.86 -10.26 11.33
CA TYR A 192 -9.57 -9.17 11.98
C TYR A 192 -10.56 -9.72 13.01
N GLY A 193 -10.30 -9.49 14.29
CA GLY A 193 -11.05 -10.09 15.39
C GLY A 193 -11.03 -11.62 15.31
N GLU A 194 -12.19 -12.25 15.19
CA GLU A 194 -12.33 -13.71 15.07
C GLU A 194 -12.38 -14.21 13.62
N THR A 195 -12.33 -13.30 12.63
CA THR A 195 -12.40 -13.64 11.20
C THR A 195 -10.99 -13.65 10.60
N SER A 196 -10.74 -14.60 9.69
CA SER A 196 -9.50 -14.62 8.93
C SER A 196 -9.72 -14.97 7.47
N PHE A 197 -8.87 -14.38 6.62
CA PHE A 197 -8.78 -14.63 5.19
C PHE A 197 -7.41 -15.19 4.87
N LEU A 198 -7.34 -16.01 3.84
CA LEU A 198 -6.08 -16.53 3.30
C LEU A 198 -6.10 -16.31 1.79
N PHE A 199 -5.20 -15.45 1.31
CA PHE A 199 -4.98 -15.15 -0.10
C PHE A 199 -3.77 -15.95 -0.56
N THR A 200 -3.99 -16.89 -1.47
CA THR A 200 -2.99 -17.92 -1.78
C THR A 200 -2.22 -17.65 -3.06
N GLY A 201 -2.74 -16.75 -3.93
CA GLY A 201 -2.31 -16.76 -5.32
C GLY A 201 -2.33 -18.19 -5.83
N ASP A 202 -1.34 -18.59 -6.60
CA ASP A 202 -1.21 -19.89 -7.23
C ASP A 202 -0.32 -20.88 -6.43
N ALA A 203 -0.19 -20.72 -5.11
CA ALA A 203 0.65 -21.61 -4.29
C ALA A 203 0.25 -23.07 -4.43
N GLN A 204 1.25 -23.98 -4.62
CA GLN A 204 1.07 -25.41 -4.84
C GLN A 204 1.78 -26.24 -3.75
#